data_b8b6470b437c4b8cde578b7ccf8a5971
#
_entry.id   b8b6470b437c4b8cde578b7ccf8a5971
#
_cell.length_a   1.000
_cell.length_b   1.000
_cell.length_c   1.000
_cell.angle_alpha   90.00
_cell.angle_beta   90.00
_cell.angle_gamma   90.00
#
_symmetry.space_group_name_H-M   'P 1'
#
loop_
_entity.id
_entity.type
_entity.pdbx_description
1 polymer ?
#
loop_
_entity_poly.entity_id
_entity_poly.type
_entity_poly.pdbx_seq_one_letter_code
_entity_poly.pdbx_strand_id
1 'polypeptide(L)'
;MHQGLSVHNQRTKKKAYVNIEERRNRPLQGGRYPYVYVDGIYLRRKWGGEYENVAVLVAFAVNEDGYREVLGVAEGMKENKTSWVNFFKWLKSRGLDGAKLIVGDKCLGMLEAVGELFPDAKYQRCVVHFYRKIFSVVPKTKVKFIANMLKAIHA
;
A
#
# COMPACT_ATOMS: atom_id res chain seq x y z
N MET A 1 -7.40 28.78 -33.54
CA MET A 1 -6.18 27.91 -33.38
C MET A 1 -6.03 27.18 -32.04
N HIS A 2 -7.11 26.94 -31.25
CA HIS A 2 -7.02 26.28 -29.94
C HIS A 2 -7.42 24.77 -29.90
N GLN A 3 -7.94 24.22 -31.02
CA GLN A 3 -8.40 22.80 -31.03
C GLN A 3 -7.28 21.76 -31.14
N GLY A 4 -6.14 22.11 -31.77
CA GLY A 4 -5.03 21.16 -31.97
C GLY A 4 -4.30 20.73 -30.68
N LEU A 5 -4.14 21.62 -29.71
CA LEU A 5 -3.50 21.35 -28.42
C LEU A 5 -4.32 20.42 -27.53
N SER A 6 -5.64 20.48 -27.61
CA SER A 6 -6.54 19.62 -26.84
C SER A 6 -6.47 18.16 -27.29
N VAL A 7 -6.46 17.90 -28.60
CA VAL A 7 -6.42 16.54 -29.17
C VAL A 7 -5.07 15.87 -28.94
N HIS A 8 -3.97 16.60 -29.07
CA HIS A 8 -2.63 16.07 -28.78
C HIS A 8 -2.47 15.69 -27.30
N ASN A 9 -2.95 16.52 -26.39
CA ASN A 9 -2.92 16.27 -24.95
C ASN A 9 -3.77 15.04 -24.57
N GLN A 10 -4.93 14.83 -25.19
CA GLN A 10 -5.76 13.65 -24.97
C GLN A 10 -5.09 12.36 -25.46
N ARG A 11 -4.43 12.38 -26.64
CA ARG A 11 -3.67 11.23 -27.16
C ARG A 11 -2.49 10.85 -26.25
N THR A 12 -1.76 11.84 -25.77
CA THR A 12 -0.63 11.62 -24.85
C THR A 12 -1.10 11.04 -23.52
N LYS A 13 -2.18 11.58 -22.95
CA LYS A 13 -2.81 11.04 -21.74
C LYS A 13 -3.27 9.59 -21.92
N LYS A 14 -3.92 9.28 -23.05
CA LYS A 14 -4.37 7.92 -23.36
C LYS A 14 -3.21 6.92 -23.46
N LYS A 15 -2.12 7.29 -24.14
CA LYS A 15 -0.90 6.45 -24.23
C LYS A 15 -0.27 6.24 -22.84
N ALA A 16 -0.13 7.31 -22.05
CA ALA A 16 0.40 7.20 -20.70
C ALA A 16 -0.46 6.29 -19.82
N TYR A 17 -1.78 6.39 -19.94
CA TYR A 17 -2.71 5.54 -19.21
C TYR A 17 -2.57 4.06 -19.57
N VAL A 18 -2.47 3.72 -20.85
CA VAL A 18 -2.25 2.34 -21.30
C VAL A 18 -0.95 1.78 -20.72
N ASN A 19 0.16 2.50 -20.81
CA ASN A 19 1.44 2.06 -20.24
C ASN A 19 1.38 1.88 -18.71
N ILE A 20 0.66 2.75 -18.00
CA ILE A 20 0.45 2.63 -16.56
C ILE A 20 -0.35 1.37 -16.24
N GLU A 21 -1.44 1.10 -16.96
CA GLU A 21 -2.29 -0.07 -16.74
C GLU A 21 -1.56 -1.39 -17.09
N GLU A 22 -0.79 -1.43 -18.16
CA GLU A 22 0.05 -2.58 -18.51
C GLU A 22 1.07 -2.87 -17.40
N ARG A 23 1.77 -1.83 -16.94
CA ARG A 23 2.76 -1.96 -15.86
C ARG A 23 2.11 -2.34 -14.53
N ARG A 24 0.93 -1.81 -14.24
CA ARG A 24 0.16 -2.12 -13.04
C ARG A 24 -0.29 -3.58 -13.01
N ASN A 25 -0.71 -4.12 -14.16
CA ASN A 25 -1.23 -5.48 -14.29
C ASN A 25 -0.18 -6.52 -14.71
N ARG A 26 1.11 -6.13 -14.77
CA ARG A 26 2.18 -7.06 -15.16
C ARG A 26 2.23 -8.27 -14.22
N PRO A 27 2.59 -9.46 -14.70
CA PRO A 27 2.91 -10.59 -13.85
C PRO A 27 4.06 -10.25 -12.90
N LEU A 28 4.00 -10.75 -11.68
CA LEU A 28 5.08 -10.66 -10.70
C LEU A 28 6.08 -11.79 -10.98
N GLN A 29 7.31 -11.44 -11.32
CA GLN A 29 8.33 -12.39 -11.79
C GLN A 29 9.48 -12.57 -10.79
N GLY A 30 9.38 -11.99 -9.61
CA GLY A 30 10.44 -12.00 -8.58
C GLY A 30 10.52 -13.30 -7.78
N GLY A 31 9.85 -14.38 -8.19
CA GLY A 31 9.80 -15.63 -7.45
C GLY A 31 8.89 -15.53 -6.22
N ARG A 32 9.36 -16.02 -5.07
CA ARG A 32 8.61 -15.93 -3.81
C ARG A 32 8.92 -14.62 -3.10
N TYR A 33 7.92 -14.09 -2.40
CA TYR A 33 7.99 -12.83 -1.66
C TYR A 33 7.75 -13.04 -0.16
N PRO A 34 8.78 -13.45 0.60
CA PRO A 34 8.62 -13.77 2.03
C PRO A 34 8.21 -12.58 2.87
N TYR A 35 8.56 -11.35 2.48
CA TYR A 35 8.24 -10.13 3.23
C TYR A 35 7.39 -9.20 2.38
N VAL A 36 6.15 -8.96 2.80
CA VAL A 36 5.19 -8.10 2.11
C VAL A 36 4.84 -6.92 3.01
N TYR A 37 4.96 -5.71 2.50
CA TYR A 37 4.61 -4.47 3.18
C TYR A 37 3.39 -3.87 2.51
N VAL A 38 2.40 -3.51 3.30
CA VAL A 38 1.14 -2.93 2.80
C VAL A 38 0.79 -1.66 3.55
N ASP A 39 0.22 -0.70 2.83
CA ASP A 39 -0.21 0.58 3.39
C ASP A 39 -1.46 1.07 2.68
N GLY A 40 -2.31 1.78 3.41
CA GLY A 40 -3.47 2.49 2.90
C GLY A 40 -3.26 4.00 3.04
N ILE A 41 -3.30 4.71 1.93
CA ILE A 41 -3.10 6.16 1.87
C ILE A 41 -4.41 6.83 1.47
N TYR A 42 -4.86 7.82 2.23
CA TYR A 42 -6.00 8.64 1.85
C TYR A 42 -5.55 9.86 1.06
N LEU A 43 -6.04 9.97 -0.18
CA LEU A 43 -5.83 11.12 -1.04
C LEU A 43 -7.14 11.90 -1.20
N ARG A 44 -7.04 13.23 -1.27
CA ARG A 44 -8.16 14.07 -1.65
C ARG A 44 -8.17 14.24 -3.17
N ARG A 45 -9.25 13.84 -3.80
CA ARG A 45 -9.49 14.01 -5.24
C ARG A 45 -10.58 15.06 -5.44
N LYS A 46 -10.40 15.97 -6.41
CA LYS A 46 -11.46 16.87 -6.86
C LYS A 46 -12.06 16.32 -8.14
N TRP A 47 -13.34 15.99 -8.11
CA TRP A 47 -14.07 15.49 -9.26
C TRP A 47 -15.42 16.21 -9.36
N GLY A 48 -15.78 16.73 -10.56
CA GLY A 48 -17.05 17.41 -10.77
C GLY A 48 -17.29 18.65 -9.88
N GLY A 49 -16.23 19.27 -9.32
CA GLY A 49 -16.34 20.40 -8.39
C GLY A 49 -16.34 19.99 -6.90
N GLU A 50 -16.59 18.74 -6.59
CA GLU A 50 -16.63 18.16 -5.25
C GLU A 50 -15.28 17.55 -4.85
N TYR A 51 -14.98 17.54 -3.53
CA TYR A 51 -13.80 16.86 -2.98
C TYR A 51 -14.23 15.52 -2.38
N GLU A 52 -13.58 14.46 -2.80
CA GLU A 52 -13.76 13.14 -2.20
C GLU A 52 -12.43 12.59 -1.66
N ASN A 53 -12.51 11.79 -0.61
CA ASN A 53 -11.37 11.05 -0.09
C ASN A 53 -11.33 9.68 -0.79
N VAL A 54 -10.20 9.37 -1.42
CA VAL A 54 -9.96 8.10 -2.10
C VAL A 54 -8.90 7.35 -1.33
N ALA A 55 -9.18 6.11 -0.96
CA ALA A 55 -8.17 5.22 -0.41
C ALA A 55 -7.32 4.65 -1.54
N VAL A 56 -6.01 4.73 -1.42
CA VAL A 56 -5.05 4.11 -2.32
C VAL A 56 -4.29 3.03 -1.54
N LEU A 57 -4.48 1.78 -1.93
CA LEU A 57 -3.81 0.64 -1.33
C LEU A 57 -2.50 0.38 -2.08
N VAL A 58 -1.42 0.23 -1.33
CA VAL A 58 -0.07 0.04 -1.87
C VAL A 58 0.53 -1.22 -1.26
N ALA A 59 1.21 -2.01 -2.09
CA ALA A 59 2.03 -3.12 -1.62
C ALA A 59 3.41 -3.10 -2.27
N PHE A 60 4.43 -3.34 -1.47
CA PHE A 60 5.75 -3.67 -1.93
C PHE A 60 6.29 -4.87 -1.15
N ALA A 61 7.25 -5.57 -1.71
CA ALA A 61 7.79 -6.76 -1.10
C ALA A 61 9.31 -6.87 -1.27
N VAL A 62 9.89 -7.78 -0.51
CA VAL A 62 11.26 -8.24 -0.70
C VAL A 62 11.16 -9.69 -1.15
N ASN A 63 11.79 -10.03 -2.28
CA ASN A 63 11.85 -11.39 -2.80
C ASN A 63 12.93 -12.22 -2.08
N GLU A 64 13.05 -13.50 -2.45
CA GLU A 64 14.03 -14.43 -1.86
C GLU A 64 15.48 -14.00 -2.09
N ASP A 65 15.75 -13.26 -3.17
CA ASP A 65 17.08 -12.72 -3.48
C ASP A 65 17.39 -11.40 -2.76
N GLY A 66 16.46 -10.89 -1.96
CA GLY A 66 16.61 -9.64 -1.21
C GLY A 66 16.25 -8.37 -1.98
N TYR A 67 15.78 -8.48 -3.22
CA TYR A 67 15.37 -7.31 -4.00
C TYR A 67 13.99 -6.80 -3.59
N ARG A 68 13.87 -5.47 -3.58
CA ARG A 68 12.61 -4.79 -3.32
C ARG A 68 11.85 -4.54 -4.60
N GLU A 69 10.55 -4.84 -4.59
CA GLU A 69 9.66 -4.63 -5.71
C GLU A 69 8.35 -4.00 -5.26
N VAL A 70 7.86 -3.00 -6.01
CA VAL A 70 6.49 -2.51 -5.86
C VAL A 70 5.55 -3.51 -6.53
N LEU A 71 4.79 -4.23 -5.74
CA LEU A 71 3.86 -5.26 -6.22
C LEU A 71 2.64 -4.64 -6.88
N GLY A 72 2.11 -3.58 -6.30
CA GLY A 72 0.94 -2.93 -6.86
C GLY A 72 0.46 -1.72 -6.10
N VAL A 73 -0.31 -0.91 -6.83
CA VAL A 73 -1.06 0.23 -6.31
C VAL A 73 -2.47 0.13 -6.87
N ALA A 74 -3.48 0.21 -6.02
CA ALA A 74 -4.88 0.16 -6.44
C ALA A 74 -5.73 1.15 -5.65
N GLU A 75 -6.75 1.68 -6.31
CA GLU A 75 -7.78 2.46 -5.64
C GLU A 75 -8.69 1.51 -4.87
N GLY A 76 -8.92 1.82 -3.59
CA GLY A 76 -9.93 1.18 -2.75
C GLY A 76 -11.04 2.18 -2.43
N MET A 77 -12.28 1.73 -2.35
CA MET A 77 -13.38 2.62 -1.94
C MET A 77 -13.17 3.12 -0.50
N LYS A 78 -12.69 2.26 0.38
CA LYS A 78 -12.32 2.53 1.79
C LYS A 78 -11.26 1.50 2.22
N GLU A 79 -10.58 1.74 3.34
CA GLU A 79 -9.73 0.73 4.00
C GLU A 79 -10.58 -0.29 4.78
N ASN A 80 -11.55 -0.93 4.11
CA ASN A 80 -12.37 -1.99 4.69
C ASN A 80 -11.87 -3.37 4.24
N LYS A 81 -12.41 -4.42 4.86
CA LYS A 81 -12.08 -5.81 4.53
C LYS A 81 -12.22 -6.11 3.04
N THR A 82 -13.31 -5.69 2.42
CA THR A 82 -13.59 -5.99 0.99
C THR A 82 -12.52 -5.40 0.07
N SER A 83 -12.11 -4.16 0.29
CA SER A 83 -11.05 -3.52 -0.51
C SER A 83 -9.72 -4.25 -0.34
N TRP A 84 -9.33 -4.63 0.87
CA TRP A 84 -8.12 -5.39 1.13
C TRP A 84 -8.17 -6.81 0.54
N VAL A 85 -9.29 -7.51 0.66
CA VAL A 85 -9.47 -8.84 0.05
C VAL A 85 -9.33 -8.77 -1.46
N ASN A 86 -9.97 -7.81 -2.12
CA ASN A 86 -9.87 -7.63 -3.56
C ASN A 86 -8.44 -7.28 -3.98
N PHE A 87 -7.79 -6.40 -3.24
CA PHE A 87 -6.40 -6.02 -3.49
C PHE A 87 -5.44 -7.21 -3.39
N PHE A 88 -5.53 -8.00 -2.34
CA PHE A 88 -4.70 -9.20 -2.17
C PHE A 88 -5.01 -10.29 -3.20
N LYS A 89 -6.28 -10.52 -3.54
CA LYS A 89 -6.65 -11.45 -4.62
C LYS A 89 -6.05 -11.02 -5.95
N TRP A 90 -6.09 -9.72 -6.27
CA TRP A 90 -5.46 -9.18 -7.46
C TRP A 90 -3.93 -9.36 -7.43
N LEU A 91 -3.24 -9.14 -6.32
CA LEU A 91 -1.81 -9.40 -6.21
C LEU A 91 -1.49 -10.89 -6.38
N LYS A 92 -2.28 -11.78 -5.77
CA LYS A 92 -2.12 -13.26 -5.92
C LYS A 92 -2.34 -13.71 -7.35
N SER A 93 -3.34 -13.19 -8.04
CA SER A 93 -3.60 -13.52 -9.46
C SER A 93 -2.47 -13.09 -10.40
N ARG A 94 -1.62 -12.15 -9.97
CA ARG A 94 -0.44 -11.70 -10.69
C ARG A 94 0.85 -12.42 -10.29
N GLY A 95 0.79 -13.33 -9.32
CA GLY A 95 1.92 -14.16 -8.91
C GLY A 95 2.47 -13.86 -7.52
N LEU A 96 1.77 -13.12 -6.65
CA LEU A 96 2.18 -12.98 -5.25
C LEU A 96 2.06 -14.32 -4.53
N ASP A 97 3.19 -14.90 -4.17
CA ASP A 97 3.30 -16.18 -3.45
C ASP A 97 4.39 -16.14 -2.37
N GLY A 98 4.34 -17.13 -1.46
CA GLY A 98 5.38 -17.36 -0.47
C GLY A 98 5.47 -16.34 0.66
N ALA A 99 4.44 -15.52 0.88
CA ALA A 99 4.42 -14.55 1.97
C ALA A 99 4.51 -15.24 3.34
N LYS A 100 5.54 -14.91 4.12
CA LYS A 100 5.79 -15.38 5.49
C LYS A 100 5.50 -14.31 6.53
N LEU A 101 5.71 -13.04 6.17
CA LEU A 101 5.49 -11.90 7.04
C LEU A 101 4.81 -10.77 6.26
N ILE A 102 3.69 -10.31 6.78
CA ILE A 102 2.99 -9.13 6.25
C ILE A 102 3.11 -8.00 7.27
N VAL A 103 3.64 -6.88 6.82
CA VAL A 103 3.87 -5.68 7.64
C VAL A 103 2.94 -4.57 7.18
N GLY A 104 2.15 -4.00 8.08
CA GLY A 104 1.24 -2.90 7.77
C GLY A 104 0.79 -2.12 8.99
N ASP A 105 0.00 -1.06 8.82
CA ASP A 105 -0.63 -0.40 9.98
C ASP A 105 -1.78 -1.27 10.52
N LYS A 106 -2.15 -1.04 11.78
CA LYS A 106 -3.25 -1.79 12.43
C LYS A 106 -4.60 -1.28 11.91
N CYS A 107 -5.06 -1.86 10.81
CA CYS A 107 -6.39 -1.68 10.24
C CYS A 107 -7.15 -3.02 10.32
N LEU A 108 -8.34 -3.03 10.95
CA LEU A 108 -9.10 -4.27 11.17
C LEU A 108 -9.42 -4.97 9.85
N GLY A 109 -9.88 -4.24 8.83
CA GLY A 109 -10.21 -4.82 7.53
C GLY A 109 -9.01 -5.46 6.84
N MET A 110 -7.81 -4.89 6.99
CA MET A 110 -6.58 -5.48 6.47
C MET A 110 -6.20 -6.76 7.23
N LEU A 111 -6.30 -6.75 8.57
CA LEU A 111 -6.00 -7.92 9.39
C LEU A 111 -6.91 -9.10 9.07
N GLU A 112 -8.21 -8.86 8.89
CA GLU A 112 -9.18 -9.88 8.48
C GLU A 112 -8.85 -10.45 7.09
N ALA A 113 -8.50 -9.60 6.14
CA ALA A 113 -8.11 -10.01 4.79
C ALA A 113 -6.80 -10.82 4.79
N VAL A 114 -5.82 -10.45 5.61
CA VAL A 114 -4.58 -11.21 5.80
C VAL A 114 -4.87 -12.59 6.37
N GLY A 115 -5.69 -12.69 7.43
CA GLY A 115 -6.07 -13.99 8.01
C GLY A 115 -6.79 -14.90 7.02
N GLU A 116 -7.61 -14.33 6.12
CA GLU A 116 -8.35 -15.08 5.11
C GLU A 116 -7.44 -15.58 3.96
N LEU A 117 -6.55 -14.74 3.45
CA LEU A 117 -5.82 -15.00 2.20
C LEU A 117 -4.37 -15.46 2.40
N PHE A 118 -3.82 -15.25 3.58
CA PHE A 118 -2.45 -15.62 3.95
C PHE A 118 -2.41 -16.27 5.36
N PRO A 119 -3.12 -17.40 5.56
CA PRO A 119 -3.27 -18.02 6.89
C PRO A 119 -1.92 -18.44 7.49
N ASP A 120 -0.93 -18.76 6.67
CA ASP A 120 0.41 -19.18 7.11
C ASP A 120 1.37 -18.00 7.35
N ALA A 121 0.98 -16.78 6.97
CA ALA A 121 1.80 -15.60 7.15
C ALA A 121 1.60 -14.99 8.53
N LYS A 122 2.71 -14.57 9.16
CA LYS A 122 2.65 -13.76 10.38
C LYS A 122 2.34 -12.31 10.00
N TYR A 123 1.62 -11.62 10.88
CA TYR A 123 1.43 -10.18 10.77
C TYR A 123 2.34 -9.45 11.77
N GLN A 124 2.93 -8.36 11.31
CA GLN A 124 3.66 -7.41 12.14
C GLN A 124 3.15 -6.00 11.90
N ARG A 125 2.86 -5.30 12.98
CA ARG A 125 2.52 -3.88 12.90
C ARG A 125 3.72 -3.07 12.43
N CYS A 126 3.50 -2.17 11.47
CA CYS A 126 4.53 -1.24 11.00
C CYS A 126 5.04 -0.36 12.16
N VAL A 127 6.34 -0.45 12.45
CA VAL A 127 6.99 0.28 13.54
C VAL A 127 6.87 1.80 13.37
N VAL A 128 6.97 2.29 12.13
CA VAL A 128 6.85 3.72 11.83
C VAL A 128 5.46 4.24 12.19
N HIS A 129 4.40 3.55 11.79
CA HIS A 129 3.02 3.91 12.15
C HIS A 129 2.77 3.79 13.65
N PHE A 130 3.32 2.75 14.29
CA PHE A 130 3.25 2.58 15.74
C PHE A 130 3.88 3.78 16.46
N TYR A 131 5.09 4.19 16.09
CA TYR A 131 5.77 5.34 16.70
C TYR A 131 5.03 6.65 16.44
N ARG A 132 4.60 6.91 15.21
CA ARG A 132 3.81 8.10 14.87
C ARG A 132 2.56 8.21 15.75
N LYS A 133 1.87 7.10 15.97
CA LYS A 133 0.67 7.06 16.81
C LYS A 133 0.99 7.35 18.28
N ILE A 134 2.10 6.85 18.81
CA ILE A 134 2.54 7.18 20.17
C ILE A 134 2.88 8.68 20.25
N PHE A 135 3.68 9.19 19.32
CA PHE A 135 4.10 10.60 19.34
C PHE A 135 2.95 11.58 19.13
N SER A 136 1.86 11.18 18.51
CA SER A 136 0.68 12.03 18.34
C SER A 136 -0.07 12.32 19.65
N VAL A 137 0.10 11.48 20.68
CA VAL A 137 -0.55 11.62 21.99
C VAL A 137 0.42 12.02 23.10
N VAL A 138 1.72 12.04 22.83
CA VAL A 138 2.76 12.42 23.79
C VAL A 138 2.97 13.95 23.77
N PRO A 139 3.02 14.63 24.93
CA PRO A 139 3.41 16.03 25.00
C PRO A 139 4.78 16.28 24.35
N LYS A 140 4.90 17.37 23.58
CA LYS A 140 6.13 17.69 22.83
C LYS A 140 7.41 17.66 23.68
N THR A 141 7.32 18.09 24.94
CA THR A 141 8.43 18.09 25.92
C THR A 141 8.92 16.69 26.30
N LYS A 142 8.08 15.65 26.17
CA LYS A 142 8.39 14.26 26.53
C LYS A 142 8.77 13.39 25.33
N VAL A 143 8.62 13.87 24.11
CA VAL A 143 8.85 13.07 22.87
C VAL A 143 10.25 12.46 22.86
N LYS A 144 11.30 13.22 23.20
CA LYS A 144 12.69 12.72 23.21
C LYS A 144 12.88 11.56 24.22
N PHE A 145 12.31 11.68 25.39
CA PHE A 145 12.37 10.64 26.43
C PHE A 145 11.65 9.37 25.97
N ILE A 146 10.42 9.50 25.49
CA ILE A 146 9.63 8.36 24.97
C ILE A 146 10.32 7.72 23.74
N ALA A 147 10.91 8.51 22.85
CA ALA A 147 11.66 7.96 21.71
C ALA A 147 12.84 7.07 22.14
N ASN A 148 13.55 7.45 23.20
CA ASN A 148 14.64 6.62 23.75
C ASN A 148 14.10 5.31 24.36
N MET A 149 12.98 5.36 25.07
CA MET A 149 12.32 4.14 25.59
C MET A 149 11.89 3.20 24.45
N LEU A 150 11.29 3.74 23.39
CA LEU A 150 10.85 2.95 22.24
C LEU A 150 12.02 2.30 21.49
N LYS A 151 13.17 2.96 21.41
CA LYS A 151 14.40 2.36 20.83
C LYS A 151 14.85 1.13 21.58
N ALA A 152 14.73 1.12 22.91
CA ALA A 152 15.12 0.00 23.74
C ALA A 152 14.25 -1.25 23.52
N ILE A 153 13.04 -1.11 22.96
CA ILE A 153 12.16 -2.25 22.64
C ILE A 153 12.67 -3.01 21.40
N HIS A 154 13.48 -2.36 20.55
CA HIS A 154 13.98 -2.90 19.28
C HIS A 154 15.50 -3.06 19.25
N ALA A 155 16.15 -2.92 20.42
CA ALA A 155 17.60 -3.11 20.56
C ALA A 155 17.97 -4.59 20.64
#